data_d71d7e0f0efd890d783ee029a092182c
#
_entry.id   d71d7e0f0efd890d783ee029a092182c
#
_cell.length_a   1.000
_cell.length_b   1.000
_cell.length_c   1.000
_cell.angle_alpha   90.00
_cell.angle_beta   90.00
_cell.angle_gamma   90.00
#
_symmetry.space_group_name_H-M   'P 1'
#
loop_
_entity.id
_entity.type
_entity.pdbx_description
1 polymer ?
#
loop_
_entity_poly.entity_id
_entity_poly.type
_entity_poly.pdbx_seq_one_letter_code
_entity_poly.pdbx_strand_id
1 'polypeptide(L)'
;MADIQKQYGLFIDGDFVPAGDGATFAAHNPANGEELALFAEATKEDVDKAVKAARAALPAWSKTSPVERQNLLLTIADIIDANADHLALMETLDNGKPIRETKAADVPLGSDHFRYFAGCLRAWEGSATMIDDNTMSLILHEPVGVVGQVIPWNFPFTMACWKLAPALAAGNTIVMKPSSHTSLSLMEFMRLIQDVLPKGVVNVITGKGSKSGQWLLDHPDLDKLAFTGSTEVGHGVYQAACDKLIPCTLELGGKSANIVFDDCDLSQAIDGACKGILFNQGQVCCAGSRLFVQEGIFDEFLKHLKATFEAVKIGDPTDPSTQLGAQIYKSQQDKVLNYVKIGIEEGATLVTGGKRYTANGCDKGYFMEPTILVTDKPDCRVCQEEIFGPVVVVQKFKTADEVIALANDSVYGLGGAVFTKNINTAMKVARSVRTGRMWVNTYNDLPAGAPFGGYKQSGIGRETHKVMLEHYSQMKNIFINLKDGVSGMYDIK
;
A
#
# COMPACT_ATOMS: atom_id res chain seq x y z
N MET A 1 13.98 -11.69 23.76
CA MET A 1 14.55 -11.00 22.57
C MET A 1 13.91 -11.65 21.36
N ALA A 2 13.57 -10.87 20.33
CA ALA A 2 13.08 -11.43 19.08
C ALA A 2 14.16 -12.33 18.48
N ASP A 3 13.76 -13.48 17.93
CA ASP A 3 14.68 -14.38 17.20
C ASP A 3 14.87 -13.84 15.77
N ILE A 4 15.73 -12.82 15.65
CA ILE A 4 16.07 -12.19 14.37
C ILE A 4 17.37 -12.82 13.87
N GLN A 5 17.38 -13.28 12.61
CA GLN A 5 18.61 -13.75 11.99
C GLN A 5 19.58 -12.57 11.80
N LYS A 6 20.86 -12.80 12.02
CA LYS A 6 21.89 -11.76 11.82
C LYS A 6 22.02 -11.34 10.36
N GLN A 7 21.71 -12.23 9.43
CA GLN A 7 21.84 -11.98 7.99
C GLN A 7 20.78 -12.74 7.20
N TYR A 8 20.17 -12.06 6.21
CA TYR A 8 19.23 -12.63 5.25
C TYR A 8 19.81 -12.59 3.85
N GLY A 9 19.70 -13.70 3.13
CA GLY A 9 19.98 -13.80 1.70
C GLY A 9 18.85 -13.21 0.85
N LEU A 10 19.03 -13.23 -0.47
CA LEU A 10 17.94 -13.08 -1.44
C LEU A 10 17.11 -14.36 -1.42
N PHE A 11 15.79 -14.27 -1.64
CA PHE A 11 14.97 -15.47 -1.79
C PHE A 11 14.73 -15.74 -3.28
N ILE A 12 15.45 -16.71 -3.84
CA ILE A 12 15.41 -17.03 -5.28
C ILE A 12 15.26 -18.54 -5.46
N ASP A 13 14.30 -18.93 -6.30
CA ASP A 13 14.01 -20.34 -6.64
C ASP A 13 13.75 -21.24 -5.42
N GLY A 14 13.10 -20.66 -4.38
CA GLY A 14 12.73 -21.36 -3.16
C GLY A 14 13.83 -21.45 -2.09
N ASP A 15 14.99 -20.87 -2.34
CA ASP A 15 16.14 -20.93 -1.42
C ASP A 15 16.64 -19.52 -1.06
N PHE A 16 17.17 -19.36 0.17
CA PHE A 16 17.88 -18.14 0.56
C PHE A 16 19.34 -18.21 0.07
N VAL A 17 19.72 -17.28 -0.80
CA VAL A 17 21.05 -17.23 -1.42
C VAL A 17 21.76 -15.92 -1.14
N PRO A 18 23.08 -15.87 -1.01
CA PRO A 18 23.82 -14.62 -0.91
C PRO A 18 23.74 -13.81 -2.20
N ALA A 19 23.99 -12.50 -2.13
CA ALA A 19 24.22 -11.69 -3.33
C ALA A 19 25.43 -12.21 -4.11
N GLY A 20 25.40 -12.07 -5.44
CA GLY A 20 26.44 -12.59 -6.34
C GLY A 20 27.85 -12.04 -6.08
N ASP A 21 27.95 -10.83 -5.54
CA ASP A 21 29.21 -10.19 -5.10
C ASP A 21 29.44 -10.22 -3.60
N GLY A 22 28.52 -10.85 -2.83
CA GLY A 22 28.56 -10.92 -1.38
C GLY A 22 28.20 -9.61 -0.65
N ALA A 23 27.77 -8.56 -1.38
CA ALA A 23 27.42 -7.27 -0.78
C ALA A 23 26.20 -7.38 0.11
N THR A 24 26.20 -6.61 1.20
CA THR A 24 25.08 -6.50 2.15
C THR A 24 24.82 -5.05 2.52
N PHE A 25 23.63 -4.78 3.05
CA PHE A 25 23.27 -3.52 3.69
C PHE A 25 22.55 -3.80 5.00
N ALA A 26 22.67 -2.87 5.96
CA ALA A 26 22.06 -3.00 7.27
C ALA A 26 20.66 -2.40 7.30
N ALA A 27 19.72 -3.05 8.00
CA ALA A 27 18.48 -2.46 8.47
C ALA A 27 18.68 -1.96 9.91
N HIS A 28 18.06 -0.83 10.24
CA HIS A 28 18.18 -0.19 11.55
C HIS A 28 16.81 0.09 12.15
N ASN A 29 16.70 -0.11 13.45
CA ASN A 29 15.50 0.25 14.20
C ASN A 29 15.34 1.79 14.23
N PRO A 30 14.24 2.34 13.68
CA PRO A 30 14.02 3.79 13.66
C PRO A 30 13.90 4.43 15.07
N ALA A 31 13.55 3.63 16.07
CA ALA A 31 13.34 4.11 17.44
C ALA A 31 14.65 4.38 18.21
N ASN A 32 15.75 3.70 17.86
CA ASN A 32 16.99 3.82 18.62
C ASN A 32 18.27 3.81 17.77
N GLY A 33 18.14 3.55 16.44
CA GLY A 33 19.26 3.48 15.50
C GLY A 33 20.07 2.19 15.57
N GLU A 34 19.67 1.19 16.36
CA GLU A 34 20.38 -0.10 16.46
C GLU A 34 20.24 -0.91 15.17
N GLU A 35 21.33 -1.57 14.77
CA GLU A 35 21.30 -2.50 13.64
C GLU A 35 20.48 -3.74 14.00
N LEU A 36 19.49 -4.06 13.16
CA LEU A 36 18.61 -5.23 13.33
C LEU A 36 19.19 -6.46 12.65
N ALA A 37 19.57 -6.34 11.38
CA ALA A 37 20.09 -7.42 10.56
C ALA A 37 20.79 -6.87 9.31
N LEU A 38 21.61 -7.74 8.68
CA LEU A 38 22.16 -7.50 7.34
C LEU A 38 21.30 -8.19 6.27
N PHE A 39 21.11 -7.52 5.15
CA PHE A 39 20.39 -8.06 3.98
C PHE A 39 21.32 -8.09 2.77
N ALA A 40 21.23 -9.13 1.95
CA ALA A 40 21.96 -9.20 0.70
C ALA A 40 21.58 -8.04 -0.23
N GLU A 41 22.54 -7.34 -0.85
CA GLU A 41 22.29 -6.30 -1.84
C GLU A 41 22.37 -6.93 -3.25
N ALA A 42 21.22 -7.22 -3.86
CA ALA A 42 21.14 -7.91 -5.15
C ALA A 42 21.94 -7.19 -6.23
N THR A 43 22.73 -7.95 -7.00
CA THR A 43 23.37 -7.50 -8.24
C THR A 43 22.39 -7.55 -9.41
N LYS A 44 22.78 -7.01 -10.57
CA LYS A 44 21.97 -7.12 -11.81
C LYS A 44 21.77 -8.57 -12.22
N GLU A 45 22.79 -9.37 -12.07
CA GLU A 45 22.78 -10.81 -12.37
C GLU A 45 21.86 -11.59 -11.41
N ASP A 46 21.71 -11.17 -10.16
CA ASP A 46 20.78 -11.78 -9.21
C ASP A 46 19.33 -11.45 -9.57
N VAL A 47 19.07 -10.21 -10.03
CA VAL A 47 17.76 -9.85 -10.58
C VAL A 47 17.42 -10.71 -11.79
N ASP A 48 18.36 -10.89 -12.71
CA ASP A 48 18.18 -11.77 -13.89
C ASP A 48 17.91 -13.23 -13.48
N LYS A 49 18.63 -13.75 -12.48
CA LYS A 49 18.36 -15.10 -11.93
C LYS A 49 16.95 -15.22 -11.36
N ALA A 50 16.49 -14.22 -10.59
CA ALA A 50 15.15 -14.22 -9.99
C ALA A 50 14.06 -14.20 -11.07
N VAL A 51 14.21 -13.38 -12.12
CA VAL A 51 13.25 -13.33 -13.24
C VAL A 51 13.27 -14.63 -14.03
N LYS A 52 14.45 -15.22 -14.27
CA LYS A 52 14.57 -16.54 -14.94
C LYS A 52 13.93 -17.66 -14.13
N ALA A 53 14.09 -17.67 -12.81
CA ALA A 53 13.44 -18.64 -11.93
C ALA A 53 11.90 -18.50 -12.00
N ALA A 54 11.39 -17.25 -11.94
CA ALA A 54 9.97 -16.96 -12.11
C ALA A 54 9.44 -17.42 -13.50
N ARG A 55 10.18 -17.15 -14.57
CA ARG A 55 9.83 -17.56 -15.94
C ARG A 55 9.81 -19.07 -16.09
N ALA A 56 10.76 -19.79 -15.49
CA ALA A 56 10.84 -21.24 -15.52
C ALA A 56 9.69 -21.91 -14.74
N ALA A 57 9.25 -21.32 -13.61
CA ALA A 57 8.14 -21.83 -12.81
C ALA A 57 6.76 -21.58 -13.44
N LEU A 58 6.60 -20.54 -14.24
CA LEU A 58 5.32 -20.09 -14.79
C LEU A 58 4.53 -21.16 -15.54
N PRO A 59 5.11 -21.99 -16.45
CA PRO A 59 4.34 -22.98 -17.21
C PRO A 59 3.66 -24.06 -16.36
N ALA A 60 4.26 -24.41 -15.22
CA ALA A 60 3.68 -25.36 -14.29
C ALA A 60 2.65 -24.68 -13.37
N TRP A 61 3.04 -23.52 -12.79
CA TRP A 61 2.20 -22.79 -11.86
C TRP A 61 0.91 -22.26 -12.48
N SER A 62 0.96 -21.71 -13.69
CA SER A 62 -0.21 -21.17 -14.41
C SER A 62 -1.27 -22.24 -14.75
N LYS A 63 -0.89 -23.52 -14.77
CA LYS A 63 -1.78 -24.66 -15.05
C LYS A 63 -2.35 -25.28 -13.78
N THR A 64 -1.94 -24.86 -12.59
CA THR A 64 -2.54 -25.36 -11.35
C THR A 64 -4.03 -25.02 -11.30
N SER A 65 -4.80 -25.92 -10.71
CA SER A 65 -6.24 -25.69 -10.56
C SER A 65 -6.55 -24.55 -9.59
N PRO A 66 -7.71 -23.89 -9.70
CA PRO A 66 -8.16 -22.93 -8.68
C PRO A 66 -8.17 -23.50 -7.26
N VAL A 67 -8.44 -24.82 -7.11
CA VAL A 67 -8.45 -25.49 -5.80
C VAL A 67 -7.04 -25.57 -5.21
N GLU A 68 -6.04 -25.93 -6.01
CA GLU A 68 -4.64 -26.00 -5.56
C GLU A 68 -4.15 -24.63 -5.10
N ARG A 69 -4.41 -23.57 -5.89
CA ARG A 69 -4.04 -22.19 -5.51
C ARG A 69 -4.82 -21.71 -4.28
N GLN A 70 -6.11 -22.02 -4.17
CA GLN A 70 -6.90 -21.72 -2.98
C GLN A 70 -6.29 -22.35 -1.73
N ASN A 71 -5.93 -23.64 -1.78
CA ASN A 71 -5.36 -24.34 -0.64
C ASN A 71 -4.01 -23.73 -0.24
N LEU A 72 -3.15 -23.39 -1.19
CA LEU A 72 -1.90 -22.68 -0.90
C LEU A 72 -2.15 -21.35 -0.19
N LEU A 73 -3.06 -20.53 -0.69
CA LEU A 73 -3.36 -19.22 -0.07
C LEU A 73 -3.92 -19.38 1.34
N LEU A 74 -4.78 -20.35 1.59
CA LEU A 74 -5.29 -20.66 2.93
C LEU A 74 -4.17 -21.14 3.86
N THR A 75 -3.28 -22.00 3.40
CA THR A 75 -2.12 -22.45 4.17
C THR A 75 -1.21 -21.28 4.55
N ILE A 76 -0.95 -20.35 3.61
CA ILE A 76 -0.18 -19.14 3.89
C ILE A 76 -0.86 -18.29 4.96
N ALA A 77 -2.19 -18.09 4.87
CA ALA A 77 -2.96 -17.35 5.86
C ALA A 77 -2.86 -18.00 7.26
N ASP A 78 -2.98 -19.33 7.33
CA ASP A 78 -2.84 -20.06 8.59
C ASP A 78 -1.43 -19.92 9.20
N ILE A 79 -0.38 -19.91 8.38
CA ILE A 79 1.00 -19.65 8.81
C ILE A 79 1.15 -18.22 9.35
N ILE A 80 0.56 -17.21 8.68
CA ILE A 80 0.56 -15.83 9.17
C ILE A 80 -0.10 -15.75 10.54
N ASP A 81 -1.30 -16.34 10.70
CA ASP A 81 -2.04 -16.30 11.96
C ASP A 81 -1.27 -17.02 13.09
N ALA A 82 -0.65 -18.17 12.79
CA ALA A 82 0.15 -18.92 13.75
C ALA A 82 1.42 -18.18 14.20
N ASN A 83 1.92 -17.22 13.42
CA ASN A 83 3.12 -16.45 13.69
C ASN A 83 2.83 -14.94 13.86
N ALA A 84 1.58 -14.57 14.17
CA ALA A 84 1.14 -13.18 14.17
C ALA A 84 1.96 -12.28 15.11
N ASP A 85 2.25 -12.73 16.32
CA ASP A 85 3.03 -11.96 17.29
C ASP A 85 4.48 -11.72 16.82
N HIS A 86 5.09 -12.73 16.19
CA HIS A 86 6.44 -12.63 15.63
C HIS A 86 6.48 -11.63 14.47
N LEU A 87 5.58 -11.79 13.49
CA LEU A 87 5.51 -10.89 12.33
C LEU A 87 5.20 -9.44 12.73
N ALA A 88 4.29 -9.24 13.70
CA ALA A 88 3.98 -7.92 14.22
C ALA A 88 5.19 -7.26 14.90
N LEU A 89 5.98 -8.03 15.64
CA LEU A 89 7.22 -7.51 16.25
C LEU A 89 8.27 -7.18 15.20
N MET A 90 8.46 -8.02 14.17
CA MET A 90 9.39 -7.73 13.06
C MET A 90 9.00 -6.44 12.32
N GLU A 91 7.72 -6.28 12.01
CA GLU A 91 7.19 -5.07 11.37
C GLU A 91 7.40 -3.82 12.24
N THR A 92 7.16 -3.92 13.55
CA THR A 92 7.36 -2.82 14.52
C THR A 92 8.83 -2.40 14.60
N LEU A 93 9.74 -3.34 14.72
CA LEU A 93 11.18 -3.07 14.84
C LEU A 93 11.75 -2.44 13.56
N ASP A 94 11.33 -2.93 12.40
CA ASP A 94 11.85 -2.51 11.09
C ASP A 94 11.28 -1.16 10.63
N ASN A 95 9.99 -0.88 10.97
CA ASN A 95 9.28 0.32 10.51
C ASN A 95 9.24 1.44 11.55
N GLY A 96 9.27 1.12 12.85
CA GLY A 96 9.11 2.08 13.95
C GLY A 96 7.67 2.36 14.36
N LYS A 97 6.65 1.75 13.74
CA LYS A 97 5.25 1.88 14.14
C LYS A 97 4.95 1.12 15.43
N PRO A 98 3.96 1.57 16.24
CA PRO A 98 3.62 0.92 17.49
C PRO A 98 3.15 -0.53 17.31
N ILE A 99 3.58 -1.43 18.19
CA ILE A 99 3.17 -2.84 18.21
C ILE A 99 1.65 -3.03 18.28
N ARG A 100 0.93 -2.10 18.88
CA ARG A 100 -0.53 -2.09 18.92
C ARG A 100 -1.15 -1.98 17.53
N GLU A 101 -0.49 -1.27 16.61
CA GLU A 101 -0.96 -1.09 15.23
C GLU A 101 -0.64 -2.32 14.38
N THR A 102 0.59 -2.85 14.48
CA THR A 102 0.99 -4.03 13.71
C THR A 102 0.16 -5.26 14.07
N LYS A 103 -0.18 -5.42 15.36
CA LYS A 103 -1.07 -6.49 15.85
C LYS A 103 -2.53 -6.30 15.49
N ALA A 104 -3.03 -5.05 15.47
CA ALA A 104 -4.44 -4.78 15.21
C ALA A 104 -4.76 -4.63 13.71
N ALA A 105 -3.79 -4.25 12.90
CA ALA A 105 -4.01 -3.93 11.49
C ALA A 105 -3.08 -4.71 10.55
N ASP A 106 -1.76 -4.51 10.59
CA ASP A 106 -0.85 -4.98 9.53
C ASP A 106 -0.91 -6.49 9.33
N VAL A 107 -0.75 -7.27 10.38
CA VAL A 107 -0.70 -8.73 10.29
C VAL A 107 -2.08 -9.33 10.03
N PRO A 108 -3.16 -8.93 10.75
CA PRO A 108 -4.50 -9.43 10.45
C PRO A 108 -4.98 -9.11 9.04
N LEU A 109 -4.69 -7.89 8.52
CA LEU A 109 -5.01 -7.54 7.13
C LEU A 109 -4.25 -8.40 6.12
N GLY A 110 -2.98 -8.73 6.40
CA GLY A 110 -2.19 -9.63 5.56
C GLY A 110 -2.83 -11.01 5.44
N SER A 111 -3.20 -11.63 6.56
CA SER A 111 -3.90 -12.92 6.59
C SER A 111 -5.26 -12.85 5.89
N ASP A 112 -6.08 -11.80 6.16
CA ASP A 112 -7.39 -11.61 5.55
C ASP A 112 -7.30 -11.50 4.03
N HIS A 113 -6.28 -10.86 3.48
CA HIS A 113 -6.08 -10.77 2.03
C HIS A 113 -5.85 -12.12 1.38
N PHE A 114 -5.02 -12.99 1.97
CA PHE A 114 -4.84 -14.35 1.47
C PHE A 114 -6.13 -15.15 1.54
N ARG A 115 -6.90 -15.06 2.63
CA ARG A 115 -8.21 -15.73 2.77
C ARG A 115 -9.23 -15.20 1.79
N TYR A 116 -9.27 -13.88 1.60
CA TYR A 116 -10.20 -13.25 0.66
C TYR A 116 -9.97 -13.72 -0.78
N PHE A 117 -8.73 -13.69 -1.26
CA PHE A 117 -8.42 -14.13 -2.62
C PHE A 117 -8.57 -15.65 -2.79
N ALA A 118 -8.30 -16.44 -1.76
CA ALA A 118 -8.63 -17.86 -1.73
C ALA A 118 -10.15 -18.09 -1.91
N GLY A 119 -10.97 -17.28 -1.26
CA GLY A 119 -12.42 -17.32 -1.40
C GLY A 119 -12.94 -16.91 -2.79
N CYS A 120 -12.29 -15.92 -3.42
CA CYS A 120 -12.68 -15.41 -4.73
C CYS A 120 -12.42 -16.40 -5.88
N LEU A 121 -11.36 -17.23 -5.77
CA LEU A 121 -10.86 -18.04 -6.89
C LEU A 121 -11.89 -18.94 -7.52
N ARG A 122 -12.69 -19.65 -6.72
CA ARG A 122 -13.66 -20.64 -7.23
C ARG A 122 -14.95 -20.00 -7.72
N ALA A 123 -15.16 -18.71 -7.43
CA ALA A 123 -16.31 -17.94 -7.87
C ALA A 123 -15.94 -16.95 -9.00
N TRP A 124 -14.68 -16.95 -9.43
CA TRP A 124 -14.22 -16.10 -10.52
C TRP A 124 -14.32 -16.85 -11.84
N GLU A 125 -15.44 -16.64 -12.52
CA GLU A 125 -15.84 -17.37 -13.71
C GLU A 125 -15.45 -16.62 -15.00
N GLY A 126 -15.21 -17.36 -16.08
CA GLY A 126 -15.27 -16.87 -17.45
C GLY A 126 -16.72 -16.81 -17.95
N SER A 127 -16.92 -16.70 -19.25
CA SER A 127 -18.25 -16.76 -19.84
C SER A 127 -18.29 -17.61 -21.09
N ALA A 128 -19.47 -18.19 -21.35
CA ALA A 128 -19.81 -18.87 -22.58
C ALA A 128 -21.11 -18.27 -23.13
N THR A 129 -21.10 -17.74 -24.36
CA THR A 129 -22.22 -17.02 -24.94
C THR A 129 -22.46 -17.56 -26.36
N MET A 130 -23.70 -17.96 -26.64
CA MET A 130 -24.12 -18.20 -28.03
C MET A 130 -24.36 -16.85 -28.69
N ILE A 131 -23.58 -16.54 -29.72
CA ILE A 131 -23.74 -15.32 -30.54
C ILE A 131 -24.95 -15.48 -31.47
N ASP A 132 -25.09 -16.69 -32.05
CA ASP A 132 -26.19 -17.16 -32.80
C ASP A 132 -26.27 -18.68 -32.66
N ASP A 133 -27.20 -19.34 -33.40
CA ASP A 133 -27.41 -20.80 -33.34
C ASP A 133 -26.19 -21.64 -33.70
N ASN A 134 -25.22 -21.06 -34.40
CA ASN A 134 -24.04 -21.75 -34.93
C ASN A 134 -22.71 -21.18 -34.43
N THR A 135 -22.73 -20.20 -33.56
CA THR A 135 -21.52 -19.50 -33.12
C THR A 135 -21.47 -19.34 -31.60
N MET A 136 -20.42 -19.86 -31.01
CA MET A 136 -20.15 -19.70 -29.55
C MET A 136 -18.91 -18.87 -29.30
N SER A 137 -18.98 -18.00 -28.32
CA SER A 137 -17.85 -17.24 -27.76
C SER A 137 -17.57 -17.72 -26.36
N LEU A 138 -16.33 -18.14 -26.09
CA LEU A 138 -15.82 -18.42 -24.74
C LEU A 138 -14.86 -17.32 -24.34
N ILE A 139 -14.98 -16.85 -23.11
CA ILE A 139 -14.03 -15.93 -22.48
C ILE A 139 -13.32 -16.66 -21.36
N LEU A 140 -12.00 -16.73 -21.46
CA LEU A 140 -11.12 -17.31 -20.44
C LEU A 140 -10.27 -16.22 -19.83
N HIS A 141 -9.94 -16.39 -18.54
CA HIS A 141 -8.96 -15.58 -17.84
C HIS A 141 -7.65 -16.37 -17.72
N GLU A 142 -6.58 -15.84 -18.31
CA GLU A 142 -5.24 -16.41 -18.23
C GLU A 142 -4.33 -15.51 -17.39
N PRO A 143 -3.36 -16.05 -16.62
CA PRO A 143 -2.36 -15.22 -15.93
C PRO A 143 -1.66 -14.28 -16.89
N VAL A 144 -1.30 -13.08 -16.43
CA VAL A 144 -0.48 -12.15 -17.22
C VAL A 144 0.91 -12.73 -17.47
N GLY A 145 1.51 -13.38 -16.46
CA GLY A 145 2.82 -14.01 -16.58
C GLY A 145 3.76 -13.74 -15.38
N VAL A 146 4.97 -13.28 -15.66
CA VAL A 146 5.97 -12.89 -14.63
C VAL A 146 5.73 -11.44 -14.22
N VAL A 147 5.48 -11.22 -12.93
CA VAL A 147 5.15 -9.90 -12.39
C VAL A 147 6.31 -9.34 -11.56
N GLY A 148 6.80 -8.16 -11.95
CA GLY A 148 7.69 -7.36 -11.12
C GLY A 148 6.89 -6.52 -10.13
N GLN A 149 7.12 -6.71 -8.84
CA GLN A 149 6.41 -6.01 -7.75
C GLN A 149 7.39 -5.21 -6.91
N VAL A 150 7.14 -3.91 -6.74
CA VAL A 150 7.95 -3.05 -5.87
C VAL A 150 7.06 -2.45 -4.80
N ILE A 151 7.44 -2.64 -3.53
CA ILE A 151 6.66 -2.23 -2.37
C ILE A 151 7.39 -1.17 -1.54
N PRO A 152 6.62 -0.26 -0.88
CA PRO A 152 7.16 0.83 -0.07
C PRO A 152 7.57 0.36 1.32
N TRP A 153 8.09 1.31 2.10
CA TRP A 153 8.56 1.09 3.47
C TRP A 153 7.50 1.33 4.55
N ASN A 154 6.37 1.95 4.25
CA ASN A 154 5.40 2.37 5.28
C ASN A 154 4.49 1.25 5.79
N PHE A 155 4.18 0.26 4.95
CA PHE A 155 3.43 -0.95 5.30
C PHE A 155 4.06 -2.18 4.64
N PRO A 156 5.33 -2.53 4.97
CA PRO A 156 6.08 -3.55 4.24
C PRO A 156 5.36 -4.90 4.17
N PHE A 157 4.90 -5.43 5.30
CA PHE A 157 4.19 -6.72 5.35
C PHE A 157 2.83 -6.66 4.64
N THR A 158 2.01 -5.66 4.95
CA THR A 158 0.67 -5.52 4.35
C THR A 158 0.75 -5.34 2.84
N MET A 159 1.66 -4.50 2.34
CA MET A 159 1.82 -4.26 0.90
C MET A 159 2.36 -5.49 0.16
N ALA A 160 3.19 -6.30 0.81
CA ALA A 160 3.59 -7.60 0.27
C ALA A 160 2.38 -8.52 0.11
N CYS A 161 1.55 -8.66 1.14
CA CYS A 161 0.34 -9.50 1.10
C CYS A 161 -0.68 -9.00 0.05
N TRP A 162 -0.88 -7.68 -0.07
CA TRP A 162 -1.78 -7.08 -1.06
C TRP A 162 -1.41 -7.42 -2.49
N LYS A 163 -0.11 -7.55 -2.78
CA LYS A 163 0.39 -7.86 -4.12
C LYS A 163 0.60 -9.35 -4.36
N LEU A 164 1.06 -10.10 -3.35
CA LEU A 164 1.30 -11.54 -3.48
C LEU A 164 -0.01 -12.32 -3.63
N ALA A 165 -0.99 -12.06 -2.75
CA ALA A 165 -2.22 -12.85 -2.71
C ALA A 165 -2.99 -12.86 -4.05
N PRO A 166 -3.34 -11.71 -4.67
CA PRO A 166 -4.05 -11.69 -5.96
C PRO A 166 -3.19 -12.21 -7.12
N ALA A 167 -1.88 -11.96 -7.12
CA ALA A 167 -0.99 -12.43 -8.18
C ALA A 167 -0.88 -13.96 -8.17
N LEU A 168 -0.70 -14.56 -6.98
CA LEU A 168 -0.70 -16.02 -6.79
C LEU A 168 -2.06 -16.61 -7.13
N ALA A 169 -3.15 -16.00 -6.67
CA ALA A 169 -4.50 -16.40 -6.98
C ALA A 169 -4.74 -16.50 -8.50
N ALA A 170 -4.34 -15.49 -9.25
CA ALA A 170 -4.48 -15.48 -10.72
C ALA A 170 -3.50 -16.40 -11.44
N GLY A 171 -2.54 -17.04 -10.76
CA GLY A 171 -1.60 -17.99 -11.35
C GLY A 171 -0.33 -17.39 -11.94
N ASN A 172 0.03 -16.16 -11.53
CA ASN A 172 1.28 -15.51 -11.95
C ASN A 172 2.46 -15.94 -11.09
N THR A 173 3.67 -15.77 -11.62
CA THR A 173 4.91 -15.86 -10.87
C THR A 173 5.46 -14.45 -10.60
N ILE A 174 6.25 -14.31 -9.53
CA ILE A 174 6.53 -13.00 -8.92
C ILE A 174 8.01 -12.83 -8.67
N VAL A 175 8.51 -11.62 -9.00
CA VAL A 175 9.76 -11.09 -8.46
C VAL A 175 9.43 -9.83 -7.67
N MET A 176 9.54 -9.89 -6.35
CA MET A 176 9.20 -8.79 -5.45
C MET A 176 10.46 -8.10 -4.92
N LYS A 177 10.41 -6.78 -4.85
CA LYS A 177 11.45 -5.95 -4.24
C LYS A 177 10.89 -5.08 -3.13
N PRO A 178 11.17 -5.37 -1.84
CA PRO A 178 10.84 -4.48 -0.74
C PRO A 178 11.71 -3.23 -0.72
N SER A 179 11.29 -2.22 0.03
CA SER A 179 12.18 -1.09 0.35
C SER A 179 13.42 -1.57 1.10
N SER A 180 14.60 -0.97 0.82
CA SER A 180 15.83 -1.26 1.57
C SER A 180 15.78 -0.81 3.04
N HIS A 181 14.80 0.00 3.41
CA HIS A 181 14.61 0.43 4.79
C HIS A 181 13.78 -0.55 5.63
N THR A 182 12.97 -1.41 4.97
CA THR A 182 12.04 -2.31 5.65
C THR A 182 11.94 -3.63 4.89
N SER A 183 12.99 -4.43 5.02
CA SER A 183 13.04 -5.77 4.41
C SER A 183 12.77 -6.89 5.42
N LEU A 184 12.81 -6.61 6.74
CA LEU A 184 12.84 -7.63 7.78
C LEU A 184 11.55 -8.45 7.83
N SER A 185 10.39 -7.80 7.96
CA SER A 185 9.11 -8.50 8.11
C SER A 185 8.79 -9.37 6.88
N LEU A 186 9.12 -8.89 5.66
CA LEU A 186 8.94 -9.67 4.44
C LEU A 186 9.90 -10.88 4.38
N MET A 187 11.18 -10.71 4.72
CA MET A 187 12.15 -11.82 4.65
C MET A 187 11.85 -12.87 5.72
N GLU A 188 11.38 -12.47 6.90
CA GLU A 188 10.86 -13.40 7.91
C GLU A 188 9.60 -14.12 7.41
N PHE A 189 8.71 -13.42 6.74
CA PHE A 189 7.55 -14.04 6.12
C PHE A 189 7.95 -15.08 5.06
N MET A 190 8.92 -14.77 4.19
CA MET A 190 9.44 -15.74 3.22
C MET A 190 10.02 -16.98 3.92
N ARG A 191 10.74 -16.81 5.03
CA ARG A 191 11.28 -17.91 5.82
C ARG A 191 10.19 -18.84 6.37
N LEU A 192 9.06 -18.26 6.78
CA LEU A 192 7.92 -19.02 7.32
C LEU A 192 7.16 -19.81 6.24
N ILE A 193 7.11 -19.30 5.01
CA ILE A 193 6.32 -19.92 3.93
C ILE A 193 7.17 -20.63 2.86
N GLN A 194 8.49 -20.65 2.98
CA GLN A 194 9.36 -21.22 1.95
C GLN A 194 9.02 -22.68 1.59
N ASP A 195 8.69 -23.50 2.59
CA ASP A 195 8.42 -24.94 2.40
C ASP A 195 7.06 -25.23 1.74
N VAL A 196 6.16 -24.24 1.70
CA VAL A 196 4.84 -24.37 1.07
C VAL A 196 4.78 -23.73 -0.31
N LEU A 197 5.71 -22.85 -0.64
CA LEU A 197 5.80 -22.23 -1.96
C LEU A 197 6.48 -23.16 -2.97
N PRO A 198 5.89 -23.38 -4.17
CA PRO A 198 6.60 -24.03 -5.25
C PRO A 198 7.83 -23.20 -5.66
N LYS A 199 8.95 -23.88 -5.97
CA LYS A 199 10.19 -23.21 -6.36
C LYS A 199 9.98 -22.26 -7.54
N GLY A 200 10.60 -21.08 -7.47
CA GLY A 200 10.52 -20.06 -8.50
C GLY A 200 9.21 -19.26 -8.58
N VAL A 201 8.11 -19.70 -7.93
CA VAL A 201 6.82 -19.00 -8.00
C VAL A 201 6.87 -17.62 -7.36
N VAL A 202 7.54 -17.50 -6.22
CA VAL A 202 7.84 -16.21 -5.57
C VAL A 202 9.34 -16.08 -5.41
N ASN A 203 9.87 -14.91 -5.80
CA ASN A 203 11.26 -14.55 -5.61
C ASN A 203 11.32 -13.16 -4.97
N VAL A 204 12.22 -12.94 -4.03
CA VAL A 204 12.40 -11.66 -3.36
C VAL A 204 13.85 -11.21 -3.48
N ILE A 205 14.05 -10.03 -4.05
CA ILE A 205 15.36 -9.40 -4.19
C ILE A 205 15.40 -8.16 -3.29
N THR A 206 16.39 -8.10 -2.41
CA THR A 206 16.64 -6.95 -1.53
C THR A 206 17.70 -6.02 -2.12
N GLY A 207 17.73 -4.75 -1.68
CA GLY A 207 18.71 -3.76 -2.13
C GLY A 207 18.09 -2.40 -2.41
N LYS A 208 18.93 -1.44 -2.83
CA LYS A 208 18.54 -0.04 -3.07
C LYS A 208 17.60 0.10 -4.27
N GLY A 209 16.59 0.97 -4.14
CA GLY A 209 15.63 1.25 -5.21
C GLY A 209 16.28 1.70 -6.52
N SER A 210 17.32 2.54 -6.43
CA SER A 210 18.10 3.05 -7.58
C SER A 210 19.01 2.02 -8.27
N LYS A 211 19.17 0.83 -7.68
CA LYS A 211 19.94 -0.29 -8.25
C LYS A 211 19.01 -1.47 -8.54
N SER A 212 18.82 -2.38 -7.57
CA SER A 212 18.00 -3.59 -7.75
C SER A 212 16.56 -3.28 -8.16
N GLY A 213 15.97 -2.15 -7.69
CA GLY A 213 14.67 -1.69 -8.13
C GLY A 213 14.67 -1.31 -9.62
N GLN A 214 15.62 -0.48 -10.06
CA GLN A 214 15.72 -0.05 -11.46
C GLN A 214 16.01 -1.24 -12.37
N TRP A 215 16.95 -2.14 -12.00
CA TRP A 215 17.25 -3.34 -12.79
C TRP A 215 16.03 -4.25 -12.95
N LEU A 216 15.18 -4.38 -11.92
CA LEU A 216 13.92 -5.11 -12.03
C LEU A 216 12.95 -4.41 -13.00
N LEU A 217 12.77 -3.09 -12.84
CA LEU A 217 11.88 -2.32 -13.72
C LEU A 217 12.30 -2.37 -15.19
N ASP A 218 13.60 -2.37 -15.45
CA ASP A 218 14.17 -2.39 -16.81
C ASP A 218 14.26 -3.81 -17.42
N HIS A 219 14.01 -4.85 -16.61
CA HIS A 219 14.18 -6.22 -17.09
C HIS A 219 13.21 -6.54 -18.24
N PRO A 220 13.69 -7.07 -19.38
CA PRO A 220 12.85 -7.28 -20.57
C PRO A 220 11.81 -8.39 -20.43
N ASP A 221 12.08 -9.41 -19.60
CA ASP A 221 11.25 -10.61 -19.46
C ASP A 221 10.17 -10.48 -18.37
N LEU A 222 9.70 -9.27 -18.09
CA LEU A 222 8.52 -9.04 -17.24
C LEU A 222 7.28 -8.84 -18.10
N ASP A 223 6.16 -9.38 -17.63
CA ASP A 223 4.86 -9.28 -18.31
C ASP A 223 3.95 -8.23 -17.65
N LYS A 224 4.27 -7.78 -16.42
CA LYS A 224 3.54 -6.75 -15.68
C LYS A 224 4.42 -6.09 -14.65
N LEU A 225 4.16 -4.81 -14.39
CA LEU A 225 4.70 -4.09 -13.24
C LEU A 225 3.58 -3.72 -12.24
N ALA A 226 3.84 -3.88 -10.94
CA ALA A 226 2.97 -3.42 -9.87
C ALA A 226 3.81 -2.64 -8.85
N PHE A 227 3.47 -1.39 -8.64
CA PHE A 227 4.25 -0.47 -7.81
C PHE A 227 3.38 0.23 -6.79
N THR A 228 3.89 0.36 -5.57
CA THR A 228 3.37 1.29 -4.56
C THR A 228 4.52 2.14 -4.04
N GLY A 229 4.36 3.47 -4.05
CA GLY A 229 5.39 4.39 -3.60
C GLY A 229 5.10 5.85 -3.93
N SER A 230 6.15 6.69 -4.05
CA SER A 230 5.97 8.11 -4.38
C SER A 230 5.49 8.31 -5.82
N THR A 231 4.76 9.41 -6.05
CA THR A 231 4.30 9.80 -7.39
C THR A 231 5.46 10.02 -8.34
N GLU A 232 6.56 10.62 -7.89
CA GLU A 232 7.78 10.83 -8.68
C GLU A 232 8.35 9.52 -9.23
N VAL A 233 8.54 8.51 -8.36
CA VAL A 233 9.03 7.19 -8.78
C VAL A 233 8.00 6.47 -9.64
N GLY A 234 6.71 6.63 -9.35
CA GLY A 234 5.61 6.05 -10.12
C GLY A 234 5.61 6.45 -11.59
N HIS A 235 5.98 7.70 -11.90
CA HIS A 235 6.17 8.14 -13.29
C HIS A 235 7.24 7.32 -14.01
N GLY A 236 8.39 7.07 -13.37
CA GLY A 236 9.46 6.24 -13.92
C GLY A 236 9.04 4.79 -14.13
N VAL A 237 8.28 4.22 -13.19
CA VAL A 237 7.74 2.86 -13.32
C VAL A 237 6.76 2.76 -14.48
N TYR A 238 5.89 3.76 -14.65
CA TYR A 238 4.95 3.80 -15.77
C TYR A 238 5.67 3.93 -17.12
N GLN A 239 6.74 4.73 -17.18
CA GLN A 239 7.58 4.84 -18.38
C GLN A 239 8.23 3.49 -18.71
N ALA A 240 8.79 2.78 -17.72
CA ALA A 240 9.40 1.47 -17.93
C ALA A 240 8.38 0.40 -18.41
N ALA A 241 7.13 0.49 -17.97
CA ALA A 241 6.05 -0.37 -18.46
C ALA A 241 5.65 0.02 -19.90
N CYS A 242 5.58 1.33 -20.21
CA CYS A 242 5.26 1.85 -21.54
C CYS A 242 6.29 1.41 -22.58
N ASP A 243 7.58 1.49 -22.27
CA ASP A 243 8.67 1.09 -23.16
C ASP A 243 8.62 -0.40 -23.55
N LYS A 244 8.00 -1.23 -22.71
CA LYS A 244 7.81 -2.67 -22.92
C LYS A 244 6.40 -3.03 -23.39
N LEU A 245 5.46 -2.08 -23.43
CA LEU A 245 4.03 -2.30 -23.73
C LEU A 245 3.38 -3.35 -22.79
N ILE A 246 3.75 -3.34 -21.50
CA ILE A 246 3.20 -4.25 -20.50
C ILE A 246 2.23 -3.52 -19.55
N PRO A 247 1.21 -4.20 -19.01
CA PRO A 247 0.30 -3.62 -18.03
C PRO A 247 1.02 -3.18 -16.75
N CYS A 248 0.55 -2.05 -16.18
CA CYS A 248 1.10 -1.50 -14.95
C CYS A 248 -0.04 -1.11 -14.00
N THR A 249 0.12 -1.40 -12.70
CA THR A 249 -0.72 -0.86 -11.63
C THR A 249 0.14 -0.01 -10.70
N LEU A 250 -0.35 1.18 -10.35
CA LEU A 250 0.34 2.18 -9.55
C LEU A 250 -0.53 2.61 -8.39
N GLU A 251 -0.02 2.52 -7.18
CA GLU A 251 -0.57 3.15 -5.98
C GLU A 251 0.44 4.19 -5.47
N LEU A 252 0.03 5.45 -5.50
CA LEU A 252 0.95 6.58 -5.33
C LEU A 252 0.53 7.46 -4.15
N GLY A 253 1.11 8.65 -4.05
CA GLY A 253 0.85 9.58 -2.98
C GLY A 253 -0.55 10.15 -2.95
N GLY A 254 -0.89 10.80 -1.84
CA GLY A 254 -2.18 11.43 -1.63
C GLY A 254 -2.11 12.70 -0.78
N LYS A 255 -3.19 13.47 -0.85
CA LYS A 255 -3.45 14.63 0.00
C LYS A 255 -4.92 14.63 0.41
N SER A 256 -5.31 13.60 1.12
CA SER A 256 -6.71 13.25 1.36
C SER A 256 -7.43 14.30 2.22
N ALA A 257 -8.67 14.58 1.85
CA ALA A 257 -9.56 15.48 2.58
C ALA A 257 -10.33 14.69 3.64
N ASN A 258 -10.26 15.14 4.90
CA ASN A 258 -11.09 14.68 6.00
C ASN A 258 -12.07 15.81 6.34
N ILE A 259 -13.37 15.62 6.15
CA ILE A 259 -14.39 16.67 6.14
C ILE A 259 -15.34 16.47 7.32
N VAL A 260 -15.48 17.49 8.18
CA VAL A 260 -16.29 17.44 9.40
C VAL A 260 -17.37 18.52 9.37
N PHE A 261 -18.63 18.09 9.31
CA PHE A 261 -19.79 18.98 9.41
C PHE A 261 -20.21 19.23 10.85
N ASP A 262 -20.94 20.30 11.11
CA ASP A 262 -21.36 20.76 12.44
C ASP A 262 -22.42 19.84 13.10
N ASP A 263 -23.10 19.00 12.32
CA ASP A 263 -24.04 17.99 12.79
C ASP A 263 -23.42 16.62 13.12
N CYS A 264 -22.09 16.50 13.05
CA CYS A 264 -21.39 15.22 13.29
C CYS A 264 -21.53 14.74 14.74
N ASP A 265 -21.13 13.49 14.98
CA ASP A 265 -20.71 13.08 16.33
C ASP A 265 -19.30 13.59 16.57
N LEU A 266 -19.15 14.53 17.49
CA LEU A 266 -17.87 15.21 17.74
C LEU A 266 -16.77 14.22 18.15
N SER A 267 -17.08 13.26 19.03
CA SER A 267 -16.12 12.28 19.51
C SER A 267 -15.64 11.36 18.38
N GLN A 268 -16.58 10.90 17.56
CA GLN A 268 -16.28 10.07 16.39
C GLN A 268 -15.45 10.83 15.35
N ALA A 269 -15.75 12.11 15.12
CA ALA A 269 -15.01 12.94 14.18
C ALA A 269 -13.58 13.25 14.66
N ILE A 270 -13.38 13.49 15.97
CA ILE A 270 -12.05 13.66 16.57
C ILE A 270 -11.23 12.36 16.46
N ASP A 271 -11.82 11.20 16.80
CA ASP A 271 -11.17 9.91 16.64
C ASP A 271 -10.77 9.66 15.19
N GLY A 272 -11.69 9.91 14.25
CA GLY A 272 -11.43 9.79 12.81
C GLY A 272 -10.35 10.76 12.31
N ALA A 273 -10.27 11.97 12.86
CA ALA A 273 -9.20 12.90 12.54
C ALA A 273 -7.85 12.40 13.07
N CYS A 274 -7.80 11.90 14.29
CA CYS A 274 -6.60 11.31 14.90
C CYS A 274 -6.15 10.05 14.14
N LYS A 275 -7.05 9.09 13.93
CA LYS A 275 -6.79 7.86 13.16
C LYS A 275 -6.34 8.18 11.72
N GLY A 276 -6.88 9.25 11.14
CA GLY A 276 -6.56 9.71 9.79
C GLY A 276 -5.14 10.21 9.61
N ILE A 277 -4.47 10.72 10.67
CA ILE A 277 -3.15 11.35 10.54
C ILE A 277 -2.09 10.82 11.50
N LEU A 278 -2.47 10.18 12.61
CA LEU A 278 -1.51 9.67 13.58
C LEU A 278 -1.17 8.21 13.36
N PHE A 279 -2.08 7.42 12.77
CA PHE A 279 -1.82 6.04 12.39
C PHE A 279 -0.55 5.93 11.56
N ASN A 280 0.31 4.98 11.89
CA ASN A 280 1.65 4.82 11.30
C ASN A 280 2.45 6.15 11.24
N GLN A 281 2.37 6.99 12.28
CA GLN A 281 3.05 8.28 12.38
C GLN A 281 2.75 9.23 11.20
N GLY A 282 1.56 9.14 10.60
CA GLY A 282 1.16 9.89 9.41
C GLY A 282 1.83 9.45 8.11
N GLN A 283 2.57 8.34 8.13
CA GLN A 283 3.26 7.76 6.97
C GLN A 283 2.29 6.87 6.18
N VAL A 284 1.16 7.42 5.80
CA VAL A 284 0.04 6.75 5.14
C VAL A 284 -0.33 7.50 3.87
N CYS A 285 -0.35 6.80 2.74
CA CYS A 285 -0.66 7.42 1.44
C CYS A 285 -2.05 8.09 1.40
N CYS A 286 -3.03 7.52 2.08
CA CYS A 286 -4.37 8.08 2.20
C CYS A 286 -4.60 8.90 3.49
N ALA A 287 -3.55 9.32 4.20
CA ALA A 287 -3.67 10.10 5.43
C ALA A 287 -4.58 11.34 5.24
N GLY A 288 -5.49 11.57 6.19
CA GLY A 288 -6.40 12.72 6.21
C GLY A 288 -5.68 14.01 6.58
N SER A 289 -4.65 14.35 5.82
CA SER A 289 -3.72 15.44 6.11
C SER A 289 -4.28 16.83 5.85
N ARG A 290 -5.38 16.94 5.07
CA ARG A 290 -6.21 18.15 4.98
C ARG A 290 -7.50 17.93 5.74
N LEU A 291 -7.66 18.61 6.87
CA LEU A 291 -8.84 18.51 7.72
C LEU A 291 -9.69 19.77 7.55
N PHE A 292 -10.87 19.58 6.96
CA PHE A 292 -11.86 20.65 6.76
C PHE A 292 -12.91 20.56 7.86
N VAL A 293 -13.10 21.64 8.63
CA VAL A 293 -14.07 21.71 9.73
C VAL A 293 -15.06 22.82 9.47
N GLN A 294 -16.36 22.51 9.54
CA GLN A 294 -17.39 23.51 9.35
C GLN A 294 -17.33 24.60 10.42
N GLU A 295 -17.55 25.87 10.02
CA GLU A 295 -17.29 27.03 10.88
C GLU A 295 -18.05 27.00 12.20
N GLY A 296 -19.25 26.41 12.23
CA GLY A 296 -20.10 26.35 13.42
C GLY A 296 -19.51 25.59 14.62
N ILE A 297 -18.63 24.59 14.35
CA ILE A 297 -17.98 23.80 15.40
C ILE A 297 -16.46 23.95 15.42
N PHE A 298 -15.90 24.82 14.60
CA PHE A 298 -14.45 24.89 14.36
C PHE A 298 -13.63 25.07 15.64
N ASP A 299 -13.99 26.04 16.47
CA ASP A 299 -13.21 26.38 17.65
C ASP A 299 -13.30 25.27 18.72
N GLU A 300 -14.47 24.68 18.90
CA GLU A 300 -14.71 23.55 19.79
C GLU A 300 -13.95 22.32 19.30
N PHE A 301 -14.06 21.99 18.02
CA PHE A 301 -13.35 20.87 17.40
C PHE A 301 -11.83 21.02 17.52
N LEU A 302 -11.28 22.20 17.19
CA LEU A 302 -9.85 22.47 17.27
C LEU A 302 -9.32 22.35 18.70
N LYS A 303 -10.09 22.82 19.68
CA LYS A 303 -9.75 22.68 21.10
C LYS A 303 -9.64 21.21 21.52
N HIS A 304 -10.60 20.36 21.13
CA HIS A 304 -10.59 18.94 21.45
C HIS A 304 -9.48 18.21 20.69
N LEU A 305 -9.29 18.50 19.41
CA LEU A 305 -8.24 17.91 18.60
C LEU A 305 -6.85 18.22 19.19
N LYS A 306 -6.60 19.49 19.57
CA LYS A 306 -5.36 19.90 20.24
C LYS A 306 -5.12 19.11 21.52
N ALA A 307 -6.11 19.03 22.40
CA ALA A 307 -5.99 18.31 23.65
C ALA A 307 -5.68 16.81 23.43
N THR A 308 -6.30 16.20 22.42
CA THR A 308 -6.03 14.80 22.06
C THR A 308 -4.61 14.61 21.52
N PHE A 309 -4.13 15.51 20.63
CA PHE A 309 -2.78 15.45 20.08
C PHE A 309 -1.70 15.59 21.18
N GLU A 310 -1.92 16.50 22.14
CA GLU A 310 -1.00 16.72 23.26
C GLU A 310 -0.99 15.58 24.28
N ALA A 311 -2.06 14.78 24.32
CA ALA A 311 -2.17 13.60 25.18
C ALA A 311 -1.61 12.32 24.56
N VAL A 312 -1.22 12.33 23.29
CA VAL A 312 -0.71 11.13 22.58
C VAL A 312 0.58 10.63 23.26
N LYS A 313 0.57 9.36 23.64
CA LYS A 313 1.75 8.71 24.22
C LYS A 313 2.77 8.37 23.13
N ILE A 314 3.87 9.13 23.12
CA ILE A 314 5.02 8.91 22.24
C ILE A 314 6.07 8.11 23.01
N GLY A 315 6.63 7.06 22.42
CA GLY A 315 7.61 6.23 23.12
C GLY A 315 8.09 5.03 22.33
N ASP A 316 8.68 4.07 23.05
CA ASP A 316 9.13 2.79 22.48
C ASP A 316 8.00 2.12 21.71
N PRO A 317 8.17 1.83 20.39
CA PRO A 317 7.13 1.18 19.60
C PRO A 317 6.77 -0.23 20.09
N THR A 318 7.64 -0.90 20.83
CA THR A 318 7.38 -2.24 21.37
C THR A 318 6.52 -2.23 22.64
N ASP A 319 6.36 -1.07 23.31
CA ASP A 319 5.43 -0.90 24.43
C ASP A 319 3.97 -0.86 23.89
N PRO A 320 3.08 -1.79 24.29
CA PRO A 320 1.70 -1.82 23.85
C PRO A 320 0.88 -0.56 24.16
N SER A 321 1.34 0.27 25.10
CA SER A 321 0.70 1.54 25.44
C SER A 321 1.15 2.72 24.58
N THR A 322 2.20 2.58 23.79
CA THR A 322 2.67 3.62 22.85
C THR A 322 1.64 3.83 21.74
N GLN A 323 1.34 5.09 21.45
CA GLN A 323 0.36 5.50 20.45
C GLN A 323 0.99 6.12 19.20
N LEU A 324 2.21 6.63 19.31
CA LEU A 324 2.97 7.21 18.20
C LEU A 324 4.43 6.77 18.31
N GLY A 325 4.92 6.11 17.28
CA GLY A 325 6.29 5.64 17.16
C GLY A 325 7.23 6.63 16.45
N ALA A 326 8.35 6.11 15.93
CA ALA A 326 9.35 6.90 15.22
C ALA A 326 9.03 7.01 13.72
N GLN A 327 9.46 8.11 13.07
CA GLN A 327 9.55 8.18 11.62
C GLN A 327 10.59 7.17 11.12
N ILE A 328 10.44 6.70 9.89
CA ILE A 328 11.26 5.60 9.37
C ILE A 328 12.78 5.90 9.36
N TYR A 329 13.20 7.10 9.03
CA TYR A 329 14.60 7.51 8.98
C TYR A 329 14.76 9.03 9.12
N LYS A 330 16.01 9.48 9.38
CA LYS A 330 16.31 10.88 9.66
C LYS A 330 15.85 11.84 8.56
N SER A 331 16.10 11.55 7.31
CA SER A 331 15.72 12.46 6.22
C SER A 331 14.21 12.58 6.05
N GLN A 332 13.42 11.57 6.42
CA GLN A 332 11.97 11.69 6.48
C GLN A 332 11.52 12.61 7.62
N GLN A 333 12.11 12.48 8.82
CA GLN A 333 11.87 13.40 9.93
C GLN A 333 12.22 14.84 9.55
N ASP A 334 13.40 15.03 8.93
CA ASP A 334 13.86 16.37 8.50
C ASP A 334 12.92 16.95 7.43
N LYS A 335 12.43 16.15 6.49
CA LYS A 335 11.43 16.55 5.49
C LYS A 335 10.16 17.06 6.16
N VAL A 336 9.61 16.30 7.11
CA VAL A 336 8.38 16.68 7.82
C VAL A 336 8.55 17.99 8.60
N LEU A 337 9.66 18.13 9.33
CA LEU A 337 9.99 19.37 10.06
C LEU A 337 10.15 20.56 9.12
N ASN A 338 10.76 20.37 7.96
CA ASN A 338 10.89 21.40 6.95
C ASN A 338 9.53 21.86 6.40
N TYR A 339 8.58 20.92 6.17
CA TYR A 339 7.22 21.28 5.78
C TYR A 339 6.48 22.10 6.85
N VAL A 340 6.67 21.78 8.14
CA VAL A 340 6.10 22.59 9.22
C VAL A 340 6.66 24.02 9.16
N LYS A 341 7.97 24.17 8.97
CA LYS A 341 8.61 25.47 8.80
C LYS A 341 8.05 26.23 7.59
N ILE A 342 7.97 25.59 6.44
CA ILE A 342 7.38 26.15 5.21
C ILE A 342 5.95 26.63 5.47
N GLY A 343 5.11 25.83 6.11
CA GLY A 343 3.73 26.19 6.42
C GLY A 343 3.65 27.47 7.27
N ILE A 344 4.51 27.60 8.29
CA ILE A 344 4.58 28.79 9.14
C ILE A 344 5.05 30.00 8.31
N GLU A 345 6.07 29.85 7.48
CA GLU A 345 6.59 30.92 6.59
C GLU A 345 5.55 31.38 5.58
N GLU A 346 4.68 30.47 5.10
CA GLU A 346 3.55 30.79 4.20
C GLU A 346 2.33 31.35 4.93
N GLY A 347 2.39 31.46 6.27
CA GLY A 347 1.39 32.13 7.11
C GLY A 347 0.41 31.19 7.81
N ALA A 348 0.67 29.89 7.86
CA ALA A 348 -0.09 28.98 8.71
C ALA A 348 0.23 29.20 10.19
N THR A 349 -0.77 29.08 11.05
CA THR A 349 -0.62 29.14 12.49
C THR A 349 -0.30 27.76 13.05
N LEU A 350 0.82 27.62 13.75
CA LEU A 350 1.15 26.43 14.51
C LEU A 350 0.34 26.40 15.81
N VAL A 351 -0.51 25.39 15.96
CA VAL A 351 -1.39 25.23 17.15
C VAL A 351 -0.73 24.36 18.22
N THR A 352 -0.07 23.27 17.80
CA THR A 352 0.71 22.39 18.68
C THR A 352 1.72 21.56 17.86
N GLY A 353 2.74 20.99 18.53
CA GLY A 353 3.76 20.15 17.92
C GLY A 353 4.85 20.93 17.17
N GLY A 354 5.21 20.46 15.98
CA GLY A 354 6.15 21.13 15.07
C GLY A 354 7.63 20.89 15.38
N LYS A 355 7.96 19.96 16.26
CA LYS A 355 9.36 19.68 16.66
C LYS A 355 9.61 18.21 16.91
N ARG A 356 10.90 17.87 17.04
CA ARG A 356 11.32 16.53 17.48
C ARG A 356 10.84 16.27 18.90
N TYR A 357 10.47 15.04 19.17
CA TYR A 357 10.23 14.54 20.52
C TYR A 357 11.45 13.78 21.02
N THR A 358 12.03 14.19 22.15
CA THR A 358 13.29 13.66 22.69
C THR A 358 13.19 13.18 24.13
N ALA A 359 12.01 13.28 24.77
CA ALA A 359 11.78 12.77 26.11
C ALA A 359 11.63 11.25 26.14
N ASN A 360 11.69 10.66 27.33
CA ASN A 360 11.41 9.24 27.58
C ASN A 360 12.28 8.27 26.75
N GLY A 361 13.57 8.62 26.48
CA GLY A 361 14.49 7.79 25.71
C GLY A 361 14.33 7.89 24.18
N CYS A 362 13.50 8.83 23.68
CA CYS A 362 13.26 9.04 22.26
C CYS A 362 14.31 9.92 21.56
N ASP A 363 15.35 10.35 22.28
CA ASP A 363 16.41 11.22 21.76
C ASP A 363 17.28 10.54 20.68
N LYS A 364 17.41 9.22 20.73
CA LYS A 364 18.18 8.42 19.77
C LYS A 364 17.45 8.12 18.48
N GLY A 365 16.10 8.15 18.51
CA GLY A 365 15.25 7.81 17.36
C GLY A 365 14.71 9.03 16.61
N TYR A 366 13.86 8.77 15.65
CA TYR A 366 13.30 9.79 14.75
C TYR A 366 11.88 10.20 15.17
N PHE A 367 11.67 10.41 16.46
CA PHE A 367 10.35 10.78 17.01
C PHE A 367 9.99 12.23 16.77
N MET A 368 8.70 12.49 16.60
CA MET A 368 8.13 13.83 16.39
C MET A 368 6.87 14.02 17.23
N GLU A 369 6.60 15.27 17.59
CA GLU A 369 5.30 15.61 18.17
C GLU A 369 4.22 15.65 17.08
N PRO A 370 3.00 15.15 17.36
CA PRO A 370 1.83 15.37 16.53
C PRO A 370 1.62 16.87 16.30
N THR A 371 1.39 17.26 15.06
CA THR A 371 1.42 18.68 14.67
C THR A 371 0.13 19.13 14.04
N ILE A 372 -0.41 20.25 14.50
CA ILE A 372 -1.59 20.91 13.94
C ILE A 372 -1.17 22.28 13.40
N LEU A 373 -1.41 22.49 12.11
CA LEU A 373 -1.33 23.77 11.42
C LEU A 373 -2.75 24.25 11.07
N VAL A 374 -3.02 25.53 11.18
CA VAL A 374 -4.29 26.16 10.74
C VAL A 374 -3.97 27.20 9.68
N THR A 375 -4.70 27.20 8.57
CA THR A 375 -4.56 28.21 7.51
C THR A 375 -5.87 28.39 6.74
N ASP A 376 -6.09 29.62 6.23
CA ASP A 376 -7.19 29.92 5.31
C ASP A 376 -6.70 29.98 3.84
N LYS A 377 -5.44 29.63 3.58
CA LYS A 377 -4.82 29.64 2.24
C LYS A 377 -4.79 28.22 1.66
N PRO A 378 -5.70 27.85 0.75
CA PRO A 378 -5.76 26.50 0.20
C PRO A 378 -4.60 26.16 -0.74
N ASP A 379 -3.94 27.15 -1.30
CA ASP A 379 -2.84 27.07 -2.27
C ASP A 379 -1.44 26.95 -1.63
N CYS A 380 -1.32 27.06 -0.29
CA CYS A 380 -0.04 26.89 0.36
C CYS A 380 0.49 25.45 0.23
N ARG A 381 1.81 25.28 0.26
CA ARG A 381 2.47 23.99 0.03
C ARG A 381 2.02 22.90 1.00
N VAL A 382 1.81 23.26 2.27
CA VAL A 382 1.32 22.28 3.26
C VAL A 382 -0.11 21.82 3.01
N CYS A 383 -0.89 22.54 2.19
CA CYS A 383 -2.23 22.14 1.73
C CYS A 383 -2.18 21.30 0.44
N GLN A 384 -1.17 21.46 -0.41
CA GLN A 384 -1.10 20.86 -1.74
C GLN A 384 -0.13 19.69 -1.82
N GLU A 385 0.99 19.72 -1.10
CA GLU A 385 2.05 18.73 -1.20
C GLU A 385 1.94 17.65 -0.10
N GLU A 386 2.36 16.43 -0.43
CA GLU A 386 2.37 15.29 0.49
C GLU A 386 3.51 15.41 1.49
N ILE A 387 3.19 15.59 2.78
CA ILE A 387 4.16 15.71 3.88
C ILE A 387 4.66 14.33 4.31
N PHE A 388 3.74 13.36 4.46
CA PHE A 388 3.99 11.98 4.87
C PHE A 388 4.55 11.87 6.30
N GLY A 389 3.90 12.54 7.24
CA GLY A 389 4.23 12.57 8.66
C GLY A 389 3.02 13.02 9.50
N PRO A 390 3.14 13.08 10.84
CA PRO A 390 2.01 13.34 11.75
C PRO A 390 1.67 14.85 11.80
N VAL A 391 1.37 15.43 10.63
CA VAL A 391 1.04 16.84 10.43
C VAL A 391 -0.29 16.97 9.75
N VAL A 392 -1.27 17.55 10.42
CA VAL A 392 -2.57 17.88 9.85
C VAL A 392 -2.69 19.39 9.62
N VAL A 393 -3.25 19.76 8.47
CA VAL A 393 -3.58 21.14 8.13
C VAL A 393 -5.09 21.30 8.23
N VAL A 394 -5.52 22.20 9.13
CA VAL A 394 -6.96 22.44 9.42
C VAL A 394 -7.41 23.71 8.74
N GLN A 395 -8.54 23.63 8.03
CA GLN A 395 -9.16 24.72 7.30
C GLN A 395 -10.65 24.82 7.63
N LYS A 396 -11.18 26.04 7.63
CA LYS A 396 -12.62 26.27 7.79
C LYS A 396 -13.35 26.14 6.47
N PHE A 397 -14.62 25.74 6.54
CA PHE A 397 -15.56 25.86 5.41
C PHE A 397 -16.97 26.20 5.92
N LYS A 398 -17.83 26.67 5.02
CA LYS A 398 -19.22 27.07 5.34
C LYS A 398 -20.25 26.12 4.78
N THR A 399 -20.09 25.73 3.52
CA THR A 399 -21.11 24.93 2.80
C THR A 399 -20.53 23.66 2.21
N ALA A 400 -21.41 22.67 1.95
CA ALA A 400 -21.02 21.42 1.30
C ALA A 400 -20.38 21.64 -0.09
N ASP A 401 -20.90 22.59 -0.87
CA ASP A 401 -20.38 22.87 -2.21
C ASP A 401 -18.97 23.49 -2.16
N GLU A 402 -18.74 24.38 -1.18
CA GLU A 402 -17.41 24.96 -0.94
C GLU A 402 -16.38 23.87 -0.56
N VAL A 403 -16.70 23.02 0.41
CA VAL A 403 -15.74 21.99 0.85
C VAL A 403 -15.49 20.93 -0.21
N ILE A 404 -16.48 20.60 -1.04
CA ILE A 404 -16.30 19.72 -2.21
C ILE A 404 -15.32 20.35 -3.20
N ALA A 405 -15.42 21.64 -3.46
CA ALA A 405 -14.47 22.34 -4.34
C ALA A 405 -13.04 22.33 -3.75
N LEU A 406 -12.89 22.67 -2.47
CA LEU A 406 -11.62 22.64 -1.75
C LEU A 406 -11.01 21.21 -1.70
N ALA A 407 -11.83 20.19 -1.43
CA ALA A 407 -11.38 18.82 -1.40
C ALA A 407 -10.85 18.35 -2.76
N ASN A 408 -11.48 18.79 -3.84
CA ASN A 408 -11.11 18.47 -5.22
C ASN A 408 -9.94 19.29 -5.76
N ASP A 409 -9.59 20.39 -5.13
CA ASP A 409 -8.46 21.25 -5.50
C ASP A 409 -7.13 20.63 -5.02
N SER A 410 -6.71 19.60 -5.73
CA SER A 410 -5.45 18.89 -5.53
C SER A 410 -5.14 18.05 -6.77
N VAL A 411 -3.88 17.84 -7.05
CA VAL A 411 -3.41 16.89 -8.09
C VAL A 411 -3.66 15.44 -7.69
N TYR A 412 -3.90 15.18 -6.41
CA TYR A 412 -4.15 13.87 -5.84
C TYR A 412 -5.64 13.51 -5.79
N GLY A 413 -5.92 12.23 -5.61
CA GLY A 413 -7.27 11.72 -5.48
C GLY A 413 -7.31 10.27 -4.93
N LEU A 414 -6.55 10.00 -3.84
CA LEU A 414 -6.46 8.65 -3.28
C LEU A 414 -7.64 8.34 -2.35
N GLY A 415 -7.78 9.08 -1.27
CA GLY A 415 -8.80 8.86 -0.27
C GLY A 415 -9.47 10.16 0.21
N GLY A 416 -10.50 10.00 1.03
CA GLY A 416 -11.17 11.08 1.74
C GLY A 416 -12.19 10.54 2.73
N ALA A 417 -12.63 11.38 3.66
CA ALA A 417 -13.72 11.04 4.58
C ALA A 417 -14.68 12.21 4.81
N VAL A 418 -15.88 11.88 5.24
CA VAL A 418 -16.89 12.84 5.67
C VAL A 418 -17.56 12.38 6.97
N PHE A 419 -17.66 13.28 7.94
CA PHE A 419 -18.32 13.07 9.22
C PHE A 419 -19.55 13.97 9.31
N THR A 420 -20.74 13.38 9.34
CA THR A 420 -22.04 14.03 9.44
C THR A 420 -23.12 13.01 9.82
N LYS A 421 -24.14 13.42 10.55
CA LYS A 421 -25.34 12.61 10.82
C LYS A 421 -26.35 12.63 9.68
N ASN A 422 -26.20 13.58 8.73
CA ASN A 422 -27.10 13.71 7.59
C ASN A 422 -26.63 12.84 6.41
N ILE A 423 -27.33 11.76 6.14
CA ILE A 423 -27.01 10.83 5.06
C ILE A 423 -27.00 11.49 3.67
N ASN A 424 -27.87 12.47 3.42
CA ASN A 424 -27.89 13.17 2.14
C ASN A 424 -26.63 14.02 1.94
N THR A 425 -26.17 14.70 2.99
CA THR A 425 -24.89 15.43 2.99
C THR A 425 -23.73 14.48 2.79
N ALA A 426 -23.69 13.37 3.54
CA ALA A 426 -22.67 12.35 3.42
C ALA A 426 -22.56 11.83 1.98
N MET A 427 -23.68 11.43 1.38
CA MET A 427 -23.73 10.91 0.01
C MET A 427 -23.42 11.97 -1.05
N LYS A 428 -23.85 13.22 -0.87
CA LYS A 428 -23.49 14.33 -1.75
C LYS A 428 -21.97 14.52 -1.79
N VAL A 429 -21.34 14.61 -0.63
CA VAL A 429 -19.88 14.77 -0.52
C VAL A 429 -19.15 13.55 -1.07
N ALA A 430 -19.50 12.34 -0.61
CA ALA A 430 -18.81 11.11 -1.01
C ALA A 430 -18.85 10.84 -2.53
N ARG A 431 -19.93 11.24 -3.21
CA ARG A 431 -20.08 11.10 -4.67
C ARG A 431 -19.42 12.23 -5.46
N SER A 432 -19.20 13.40 -4.84
CA SER A 432 -18.69 14.60 -5.53
C SER A 432 -17.18 14.78 -5.34
N VAL A 433 -16.58 14.25 -4.28
CA VAL A 433 -15.13 14.28 -4.08
C VAL A 433 -14.47 13.25 -5.00
N ARG A 434 -13.52 13.71 -5.81
CA ARG A 434 -12.86 12.92 -6.87
C ARG A 434 -11.68 12.11 -6.31
N THR A 435 -12.02 11.06 -5.56
CA THR A 435 -11.07 10.11 -4.97
C THR A 435 -11.50 8.68 -5.23
N GLY A 436 -10.57 7.76 -5.17
CA GLY A 436 -10.88 6.34 -5.35
C GLY A 436 -11.52 5.69 -4.13
N ARG A 437 -11.33 6.27 -2.94
CA ARG A 437 -11.92 5.81 -1.68
C ARG A 437 -12.53 6.94 -0.89
N MET A 438 -13.76 6.76 -0.42
CA MET A 438 -14.43 7.66 0.55
C MET A 438 -14.93 6.87 1.74
N TRP A 439 -14.62 7.36 2.93
CA TRP A 439 -15.18 6.88 4.18
C TRP A 439 -16.30 7.80 4.66
N VAL A 440 -17.30 7.24 5.31
CA VAL A 440 -18.39 8.00 5.96
C VAL A 440 -18.39 7.63 7.44
N ASN A 441 -18.21 8.61 8.31
CA ASN A 441 -18.15 8.47 9.76
C ASN A 441 -17.10 7.47 10.27
N THR A 442 -16.04 7.24 9.52
CA THR A 442 -14.86 6.44 9.89
C THR A 442 -13.65 6.89 9.06
N TYR A 443 -12.46 6.36 9.36
CA TYR A 443 -11.22 6.60 8.60
C TYR A 443 -10.29 5.38 8.65
N ASN A 444 -9.49 5.16 7.57
CA ASN A 444 -8.46 4.10 7.47
C ASN A 444 -8.96 2.65 7.62
N ASP A 445 -10.24 2.37 7.43
CA ASP A 445 -10.76 1.00 7.38
C ASP A 445 -10.55 0.43 5.97
N LEU A 446 -9.70 -0.59 5.83
CA LEU A 446 -9.21 -1.13 4.56
C LEU A 446 -9.43 -2.66 4.45
N PRO A 447 -10.67 -3.16 4.54
CA PRO A 447 -10.93 -4.60 4.42
C PRO A 447 -10.61 -5.10 3.01
N ALA A 448 -10.17 -6.36 2.90
CA ALA A 448 -9.79 -6.99 1.64
C ALA A 448 -10.91 -6.98 0.57
N GLY A 449 -12.18 -6.98 0.99
CA GLY A 449 -13.34 -6.96 0.11
C GLY A 449 -13.75 -5.59 -0.45
N ALA A 450 -13.00 -4.52 -0.18
CA ALA A 450 -13.33 -3.18 -0.65
C ALA A 450 -12.19 -2.60 -1.50
N PRO A 451 -12.44 -2.20 -2.76
CA PRO A 451 -11.38 -1.73 -3.66
C PRO A 451 -10.72 -0.47 -3.13
N PHE A 452 -9.38 -0.42 -3.24
CA PHE A 452 -8.55 0.72 -2.88
C PHE A 452 -7.74 1.18 -4.09
N GLY A 453 -7.55 2.50 -4.27
CA GLY A 453 -6.73 3.04 -5.35
C GLY A 453 -7.11 4.45 -5.73
N GLY A 454 -6.17 5.13 -6.39
CA GLY A 454 -6.25 6.55 -6.66
C GLY A 454 -6.99 6.94 -7.95
N TYR A 455 -7.48 8.18 -7.93
CA TYR A 455 -7.79 8.98 -9.11
C TYR A 455 -6.63 9.95 -9.36
N LYS A 456 -6.63 10.65 -10.49
CA LYS A 456 -5.65 11.68 -10.83
C LYS A 456 -4.21 11.15 -10.71
N GLN A 457 -3.31 11.90 -10.03
CA GLN A 457 -1.90 11.48 -9.85
C GLN A 457 -1.68 10.53 -8.66
N SER A 458 -2.74 10.02 -8.04
CA SER A 458 -2.62 9.05 -6.96
C SER A 458 -2.57 7.59 -7.43
N GLY A 459 -2.69 7.33 -8.72
CA GLY A 459 -2.45 5.98 -9.22
C GLY A 459 -3.31 5.54 -10.40
N ILE A 460 -3.03 4.31 -10.84
CA ILE A 460 -3.68 3.62 -11.97
C ILE A 460 -4.00 2.20 -11.52
N GLY A 461 -5.24 1.77 -11.71
CA GLY A 461 -5.72 0.47 -11.25
C GLY A 461 -6.30 0.53 -9.84
N ARG A 462 -6.42 -0.63 -9.23
CA ARG A 462 -6.92 -0.80 -7.86
C ARG A 462 -6.12 -1.87 -7.15
N GLU A 463 -6.04 -1.78 -5.83
CA GLU A 463 -5.58 -2.81 -4.92
C GLU A 463 -6.78 -3.37 -4.14
N THR A 464 -6.61 -4.51 -3.48
CA THR A 464 -7.66 -5.21 -2.74
C THR A 464 -8.85 -5.58 -3.63
N HIS A 465 -9.91 -6.21 -3.07
CA HIS A 465 -11.11 -6.62 -3.79
C HIS A 465 -10.83 -7.54 -5.01
N LYS A 466 -11.84 -8.31 -5.40
CA LYS A 466 -11.75 -9.26 -6.53
C LYS A 466 -11.34 -8.64 -7.87
N VAL A 467 -11.49 -7.32 -8.03
CA VAL A 467 -11.02 -6.58 -9.23
C VAL A 467 -9.52 -6.78 -9.50
N MET A 468 -8.74 -7.12 -8.46
CA MET A 468 -7.32 -7.41 -8.62
C MET A 468 -7.07 -8.65 -9.50
N LEU A 469 -7.97 -9.62 -9.50
CA LEU A 469 -7.86 -10.80 -10.37
C LEU A 469 -7.87 -10.37 -11.85
N GLU A 470 -8.64 -9.35 -12.21
CA GLU A 470 -8.64 -8.77 -13.56
C GLU A 470 -7.31 -8.09 -13.89
N HIS A 471 -6.70 -7.39 -12.90
CA HIS A 471 -5.40 -6.74 -13.10
C HIS A 471 -4.22 -7.72 -13.21
N TYR A 472 -4.36 -8.94 -12.70
CA TYR A 472 -3.35 -10.01 -12.77
C TYR A 472 -3.68 -11.09 -13.79
N SER A 473 -4.67 -10.86 -14.65
CA SER A 473 -5.04 -11.74 -15.73
C SER A 473 -5.27 -11.00 -17.04
N GLN A 474 -5.31 -11.74 -18.12
CA GLN A 474 -5.70 -11.27 -19.45
C GLN A 474 -6.81 -12.13 -20.00
N MET A 475 -7.76 -11.49 -20.70
CA MET A 475 -8.88 -12.19 -21.30
C MET A 475 -8.46 -12.79 -22.66
N LYS A 476 -8.75 -14.07 -22.84
CA LYS A 476 -8.69 -14.73 -24.14
C LYS A 476 -10.10 -15.03 -24.62
N ASN A 477 -10.41 -14.63 -25.82
CA ASN A 477 -11.63 -15.05 -26.50
C ASN A 477 -11.35 -16.25 -27.41
N ILE A 478 -12.14 -17.33 -27.27
CA ILE A 478 -12.17 -18.44 -28.20
C ILE A 478 -13.50 -18.36 -28.94
N PHE A 479 -13.43 -18.08 -30.23
CA PHE A 479 -14.58 -17.97 -31.10
C PHE A 479 -14.76 -19.27 -31.86
N ILE A 480 -15.89 -19.96 -31.69
CA ILE A 480 -16.14 -21.31 -32.20
C ILE A 480 -17.27 -21.23 -33.22
N ASN A 481 -16.96 -21.62 -34.44
CA ASN A 481 -17.98 -21.86 -35.47
C ASN A 481 -18.44 -23.33 -35.38
N LEU A 482 -19.73 -23.52 -35.14
CA LEU A 482 -20.38 -24.84 -35.03
C LEU A 482 -21.05 -25.27 -36.36
N LYS A 483 -21.05 -24.39 -37.36
CA LYS A 483 -21.64 -24.66 -38.67
C LYS A 483 -20.65 -25.38 -39.55
N ASP A 484 -21.13 -26.47 -40.19
CA ASP A 484 -20.37 -27.18 -41.24
C ASP A 484 -20.33 -26.36 -42.53
N GLY A 485 -19.25 -26.57 -43.29
CA GLY A 485 -19.06 -25.95 -44.59
C GLY A 485 -18.15 -24.73 -44.60
N VAL A 486 -18.07 -24.06 -45.72
CA VAL A 486 -17.18 -22.91 -45.99
C VAL A 486 -17.93 -21.59 -45.86
N SER A 487 -17.22 -20.51 -45.61
CA SER A 487 -17.79 -19.16 -45.47
C SER A 487 -18.45 -18.63 -46.76
N GLY A 488 -18.08 -19.19 -47.93
CA GLY A 488 -18.53 -18.70 -49.22
C GLY A 488 -17.90 -17.38 -49.68
N MET A 489 -16.92 -16.87 -48.88
CA MET A 489 -16.25 -15.62 -49.22
C MET A 489 -15.19 -15.80 -50.33
N TYR A 490 -14.64 -16.98 -50.42
CA TYR A 490 -13.63 -17.32 -51.41
C TYR A 490 -13.99 -18.63 -52.09
N ASP A 491 -13.72 -18.73 -53.41
CA ASP A 491 -13.86 -19.98 -54.16
C ASP A 491 -12.74 -20.96 -53.75
N ILE A 492 -13.12 -22.04 -53.09
CA ILE A 492 -12.20 -23.13 -52.75
C ILE A 492 -12.11 -24.07 -53.96
N LYS A 493 -10.91 -24.20 -54.54
CA LYS A 493 -10.61 -25.11 -55.65
C LYS A 493 -10.23 -26.49 -55.16
#